data_656f1fd4c849dbe9002af1eb484b67ed
#
_entry.id   656f1fd4c849dbe9002af1eb484b67ed
#
_cell.length_a   1.000
_cell.length_b   1.000
_cell.length_c   1.000
_cell.angle_alpha   90.00
_cell.angle_beta   90.00
_cell.angle_gamma   90.00
#
_symmetry.space_group_name_H-M   'P 1'
#
loop_
_entity.id
_entity.type
_entity.pdbx_description
1 polymer ?
#
loop_
_entity_poly.entity_id
_entity_poly.type
_entity_poly.pdbx_seq_one_letter_code
_entity_poly.pdbx_strand_id
1 'polypeptide(L)'
;KDATATAIYGAKAANGVIVITTKKGRQGKLRVNFSGGVFYTLKPDLGKLNLMNSSEKVDFELGLASRSDLDYRSDYGEVSRLLSKYGQLDALRENGFNGISSEAQGAIDALRGQTTDWGDVIYRNAVNQQYNLSISGGSDKATYYFSGGYYNEQGTTRKTGFERYNLTLKTDFDLAKNLKAGVSLFLNDSKKNGYLTDGDAFINPANYSRNANPYLQLTDEKGDYIYDPDIEGYSG
;
A
#
# COMPACT_ATOMS: atom_id res chain seq x y z
N LYS A 1 30.90 -0.42 -22.30
CA LYS A 1 31.23 0.75 -23.14
C LYS A 1 31.93 0.23 -24.39
N ASP A 2 31.26 0.31 -25.51
CA ASP A 2 31.81 -0.18 -26.78
C ASP A 2 31.98 1.02 -27.72
N ALA A 3 33.17 1.16 -28.28
CA ALA A 3 33.49 2.21 -29.25
C ALA A 3 32.53 2.21 -30.47
N THR A 4 32.02 1.02 -30.82
CA THR A 4 31.05 0.81 -31.90
C THR A 4 29.72 1.53 -31.62
N ALA A 5 29.27 1.59 -30.37
CA ALA A 5 28.04 2.29 -30.00
C ALA A 5 28.15 3.81 -30.17
N THR A 6 29.32 4.38 -29.85
CA THR A 6 29.59 5.82 -30.04
C THR A 6 29.70 6.19 -31.51
N ALA A 7 30.21 5.30 -32.37
CA ALA A 7 30.27 5.50 -33.80
C ALA A 7 28.88 5.57 -34.48
N ILE A 8 27.93 4.77 -33.99
CA ILE A 8 26.55 4.71 -34.56
C ILE A 8 25.64 5.76 -33.94
N TYR A 9 25.72 6.00 -32.63
CA TYR A 9 24.77 6.83 -31.86
C TYR A 9 25.35 8.19 -31.42
N GLY A 10 26.60 8.49 -31.77
CA GLY A 10 27.27 9.76 -31.49
C GLY A 10 27.66 9.97 -30.04
N ALA A 11 28.01 11.20 -29.67
CA ALA A 11 28.52 11.57 -28.33
C ALA A 11 27.54 11.25 -27.19
N LYS A 12 26.24 11.19 -27.45
CA LYS A 12 25.21 10.81 -26.46
C LYS A 12 25.35 9.37 -25.98
N ALA A 13 26.06 8.53 -26.72
CA ALA A 13 26.31 7.13 -26.36
C ALA A 13 27.53 6.92 -25.44
N ALA A 14 28.18 8.00 -24.97
CA ALA A 14 29.38 7.94 -24.12
C ALA A 14 29.14 7.15 -22.81
N ASN A 15 27.91 7.16 -22.29
CA ASN A 15 27.50 6.42 -21.10
C ASN A 15 26.93 5.02 -21.38
N GLY A 16 26.92 4.59 -22.66
CA GLY A 16 26.38 3.31 -23.13
C GLY A 16 25.04 3.49 -23.86
N VAL A 17 24.70 2.47 -24.65
CA VAL A 17 23.44 2.40 -25.42
C VAL A 17 22.70 1.13 -25.05
N ILE A 18 21.41 1.25 -24.75
CA ILE A 18 20.50 0.11 -24.60
C ILE A 18 19.65 0.03 -25.87
N VAL A 19 19.88 -1.01 -26.67
CA VAL A 19 19.09 -1.26 -27.88
C VAL A 19 17.96 -2.23 -27.55
N ILE A 20 16.70 -1.77 -27.66
CA ILE A 20 15.52 -2.60 -27.42
C ILE A 20 14.95 -3.03 -28.77
N THR A 21 15.06 -4.30 -29.09
CA THR A 21 14.42 -4.90 -30.26
C THR A 21 13.10 -5.55 -29.83
N THR A 22 12.00 -5.01 -30.27
CA THR A 22 10.67 -5.52 -29.94
C THR A 22 10.31 -6.74 -30.81
N LYS A 23 9.51 -7.65 -30.27
CA LYS A 23 9.01 -8.80 -31.02
C LYS A 23 8.27 -8.36 -32.28
N LYS A 24 8.48 -9.07 -33.38
CA LYS A 24 7.84 -8.86 -34.68
C LYS A 24 7.20 -10.15 -35.17
N GLY A 25 6.33 -10.05 -36.17
CA GLY A 25 5.85 -11.16 -36.94
C GLY A 25 6.99 -11.89 -37.64
N ARG A 26 6.81 -13.18 -37.88
CA ARG A 26 7.78 -14.00 -38.64
C ARG A 26 7.01 -14.83 -39.64
N GLN A 27 7.60 -14.99 -40.82
CA GLN A 27 7.11 -15.90 -41.84
C GLN A 27 6.96 -17.32 -41.28
N GLY A 28 5.88 -17.99 -41.63
CA GLY A 28 5.57 -19.35 -41.23
C GLY A 28 4.19 -19.51 -40.61
N LYS A 29 3.93 -20.71 -40.08
CA LYS A 29 2.64 -21.07 -39.46
C LYS A 29 2.31 -20.17 -38.27
N LEU A 30 1.03 -20.03 -38.02
CA LEU A 30 0.47 -19.38 -36.84
C LEU A 30 1.12 -19.96 -35.56
N ARG A 31 1.63 -19.08 -34.73
CA ARG A 31 2.15 -19.39 -33.40
C ARG A 31 1.36 -18.64 -32.35
N VAL A 32 0.83 -19.36 -31.39
CA VAL A 32 0.13 -18.80 -30.24
C VAL A 32 0.95 -19.11 -29.00
N ASN A 33 1.24 -18.07 -28.19
CA ASN A 33 1.90 -18.25 -26.90
C ASN A 33 1.01 -17.61 -25.85
N PHE A 34 0.75 -18.35 -24.79
CA PHE A 34 0.09 -17.87 -23.60
C PHE A 34 1.01 -18.04 -22.41
N SER A 35 1.06 -17.05 -21.56
CA SER A 35 1.71 -17.12 -20.25
C SER A 35 0.81 -16.51 -19.20
N GLY A 36 0.71 -17.14 -18.05
CA GLY A 36 -0.04 -16.65 -16.90
C GLY A 36 0.72 -16.92 -15.62
N GLY A 37 0.56 -16.05 -14.65
CA GLY A 37 1.11 -16.18 -13.32
C GLY A 37 0.18 -15.61 -12.28
N VAL A 38 0.09 -16.28 -11.14
CA VAL A 38 -0.60 -15.81 -9.95
C VAL A 38 0.40 -15.83 -8.81
N PHE A 39 0.51 -14.71 -8.10
CA PHE A 39 1.44 -14.53 -7.01
C PHE A 39 0.66 -14.16 -5.76
N TYR A 40 0.98 -14.83 -4.66
CA TYR A 40 0.37 -14.57 -3.36
C TYR A 40 1.40 -13.90 -2.45
N THR A 41 1.03 -12.75 -1.89
CA THR A 41 1.87 -11.98 -0.97
C THR A 41 1.17 -11.91 0.38
N LEU A 42 1.84 -12.34 1.42
CA LEU A 42 1.33 -12.23 2.78
C LEU A 42 1.34 -10.77 3.25
N LYS A 43 0.35 -10.41 4.06
CA LYS A 43 0.34 -9.14 4.78
C LYS A 43 1.53 -9.05 5.73
N PRO A 44 2.00 -7.84 6.07
CA PRO A 44 2.95 -7.65 7.15
C PRO A 44 2.43 -8.25 8.46
N ASP A 45 3.31 -8.91 9.19
CA ASP A 45 3.01 -9.48 10.51
C ASP A 45 3.47 -8.48 11.58
N LEU A 46 2.54 -7.68 12.10
CA LEU A 46 2.81 -6.71 13.16
C LEU A 46 3.07 -7.38 14.52
N GLY A 47 2.67 -8.64 14.69
CA GLY A 47 2.97 -9.41 15.91
C GLY A 47 4.46 -9.65 16.15
N LYS A 48 5.31 -9.44 15.12
CA LYS A 48 6.78 -9.44 15.26
C LYS A 48 7.35 -8.14 15.83
N LEU A 49 6.54 -7.12 15.94
CA LEU A 49 6.91 -5.85 16.57
C LEU A 49 6.46 -5.91 18.03
N ASN A 50 7.30 -5.43 18.93
CA ASN A 50 6.95 -5.29 20.36
C ASN A 50 6.02 -4.07 20.54
N LEU A 51 4.80 -4.15 20.02
CA LEU A 51 3.78 -3.14 20.21
C LEU A 51 3.06 -3.40 21.53
N MET A 52 2.70 -2.33 22.23
CA MET A 52 1.89 -2.42 23.45
C MET A 52 0.50 -2.99 23.12
N ASN A 53 0.02 -3.92 23.93
CA ASN A 53 -1.40 -4.26 23.96
C ASN A 53 -2.21 -3.20 24.73
N SER A 54 -3.52 -3.33 24.74
CA SER A 54 -4.41 -2.33 25.36
C SER A 54 -4.15 -2.17 26.86
N SER A 55 -3.89 -3.25 27.58
CA SER A 55 -3.59 -3.18 29.02
C SER A 55 -2.27 -2.44 29.28
N GLU A 56 -1.22 -2.79 28.52
CA GLU A 56 0.09 -2.12 28.62
C GLU A 56 0.00 -0.66 28.24
N LYS A 57 -0.80 -0.31 27.23
CA LYS A 57 -1.00 1.09 26.81
C LYS A 57 -1.74 1.88 27.88
N VAL A 58 -2.79 1.32 28.49
CA VAL A 58 -3.50 1.94 29.63
C VAL A 58 -2.57 2.13 30.82
N ASP A 59 -1.76 1.14 31.17
CA ASP A 59 -0.78 1.25 32.26
C ASP A 59 0.26 2.33 32.00
N PHE A 60 0.74 2.42 30.76
CA PHE A 60 1.66 3.47 30.33
C PHE A 60 1.05 4.86 30.47
N GLU A 61 -0.19 5.07 30.01
CA GLU A 61 -0.90 6.35 30.09
C GLU A 61 -1.22 6.74 31.57
N LEU A 62 -1.64 5.78 32.38
CA LEU A 62 -1.80 6.00 33.83
C LEU A 62 -0.47 6.39 34.50
N GLY A 63 0.61 5.72 34.13
CA GLY A 63 1.94 6.05 34.61
C GLY A 63 2.40 7.46 34.23
N LEU A 64 2.10 7.91 33.00
CA LEU A 64 2.38 9.27 32.57
C LEU A 64 1.48 10.30 33.33
N ALA A 65 0.17 10.03 33.45
CA ALA A 65 -0.76 10.92 34.15
C ALA A 65 -0.45 11.05 35.64
N SER A 66 0.07 10.00 36.28
CA SER A 66 0.45 10.03 37.70
C SER A 66 1.69 10.90 37.99
N ARG A 67 2.50 11.23 36.98
CA ARG A 67 3.71 12.04 37.15
C ARG A 67 3.38 13.52 37.15
N SER A 68 3.85 14.22 38.17
CA SER A 68 3.71 15.68 38.30
C SER A 68 4.82 16.49 37.64
N ASP A 69 5.91 15.81 37.23
CA ASP A 69 7.09 16.41 36.59
C ASP A 69 6.99 16.45 35.04
N LEU A 70 5.91 15.89 34.48
CA LEU A 70 5.65 15.91 33.04
C LEU A 70 4.53 16.91 32.72
N ASP A 71 4.64 17.51 31.53
CA ASP A 71 3.57 18.33 30.97
C ASP A 71 2.40 17.42 30.58
N TYR A 72 1.31 17.52 31.36
CA TYR A 72 0.14 16.67 31.19
C TYR A 72 -0.86 17.30 30.22
N ARG A 73 -1.23 16.52 29.22
CA ARG A 73 -2.25 16.89 28.25
C ARG A 73 -3.54 16.11 28.52
N SER A 74 -4.57 16.80 28.99
CA SER A 74 -5.87 16.21 29.33
C SER A 74 -6.67 15.73 28.10
N ASP A 75 -6.27 16.14 26.91
CA ASP A 75 -6.91 15.88 25.63
C ASP A 75 -6.19 14.81 24.79
N TYR A 76 -5.06 14.28 25.26
CA TYR A 76 -4.25 13.33 24.54
C TYR A 76 -4.25 11.94 25.20
N GLY A 77 -4.76 10.93 24.50
CA GLY A 77 -5.00 9.59 25.01
C GLY A 77 -6.34 9.45 25.76
N GLU A 78 -6.96 8.27 25.64
CA GLU A 78 -8.30 8.06 26.21
C GLU A 78 -8.29 8.04 27.75
N VAL A 79 -7.22 7.53 28.36
CA VAL A 79 -7.07 7.58 29.83
C VAL A 79 -7.07 9.02 30.32
N SER A 80 -6.36 9.92 29.62
CA SER A 80 -6.32 11.34 29.98
C SER A 80 -7.67 12.02 29.85
N ARG A 81 -8.41 11.70 28.77
CA ARG A 81 -9.78 12.18 28.58
C ARG A 81 -10.74 11.70 29.67
N LEU A 82 -10.64 10.43 30.05
CA LEU A 82 -11.44 9.85 31.14
C LEU A 82 -11.10 10.49 32.48
N LEU A 83 -9.82 10.63 32.82
CA LEU A 83 -9.39 11.30 34.06
C LEU A 83 -9.89 12.75 34.12
N SER A 84 -9.84 13.47 33.00
CA SER A 84 -10.36 14.83 32.91
C SER A 84 -11.89 14.87 33.02
N LYS A 85 -12.60 13.99 32.33
CA LYS A 85 -14.07 13.86 32.36
C LYS A 85 -14.59 13.61 33.76
N TYR A 86 -13.94 12.77 34.55
CA TYR A 86 -14.34 12.45 35.91
C TYR A 86 -13.67 13.31 36.99
N GLY A 87 -12.76 14.24 36.59
CA GLY A 87 -12.05 15.11 37.55
C GLY A 87 -11.14 14.34 38.48
N GLN A 88 -10.48 13.27 38.02
CA GLN A 88 -9.78 12.31 38.89
C GLN A 88 -8.24 12.39 38.80
N LEU A 89 -7.68 13.39 38.14
CA LEU A 89 -6.22 13.49 37.99
C LEU A 89 -5.50 13.65 39.31
N ASP A 90 -5.97 14.54 40.19
CA ASP A 90 -5.35 14.77 41.50
C ASP A 90 -5.49 13.54 42.40
N ALA A 91 -6.67 12.90 42.41
CA ALA A 91 -6.87 11.66 43.15
C ALA A 91 -5.95 10.54 42.67
N LEU A 92 -5.71 10.43 41.36
CA LEU A 92 -4.74 9.48 40.81
C LEU A 92 -3.32 9.75 41.30
N ARG A 93 -2.90 11.04 41.32
CA ARG A 93 -1.56 11.44 41.74
C ARG A 93 -1.31 11.25 43.24
N GLU A 94 -2.32 11.51 44.05
CA GLU A 94 -2.23 11.39 45.51
C GLU A 94 -2.37 9.96 46.01
N ASN A 95 -3.31 9.20 45.45
CA ASN A 95 -3.77 7.93 46.01
C ASN A 95 -3.61 6.73 45.03
N GLY A 96 -3.06 6.97 43.84
CA GLY A 96 -2.94 5.96 42.80
C GLY A 96 -4.28 5.54 42.16
N PHE A 97 -4.22 4.53 41.30
CA PHE A 97 -5.40 4.08 40.55
C PHE A 97 -6.57 3.63 41.44
N ASN A 98 -6.28 2.98 42.57
CA ASN A 98 -7.29 2.55 43.53
C ASN A 98 -7.95 3.69 44.31
N GLY A 99 -7.38 4.89 44.25
CA GLY A 99 -7.92 6.08 44.91
C GLY A 99 -8.83 6.94 44.06
N ILE A 100 -8.99 6.65 42.76
CA ILE A 100 -9.95 7.32 41.89
C ILE A 100 -11.36 6.73 42.03
N SER A 101 -12.40 7.41 41.56
CA SER A 101 -13.77 6.93 41.67
C SER A 101 -14.02 5.61 40.93
N SER A 102 -14.94 4.81 41.40
CA SER A 102 -15.28 3.50 40.82
C SER A 102 -15.77 3.62 39.36
N GLU A 103 -16.44 4.71 39.05
CA GLU A 103 -16.91 5.00 37.69
C GLU A 103 -15.72 5.24 36.74
N ALA A 104 -14.71 6.00 37.18
CA ALA A 104 -13.50 6.25 36.40
C ALA A 104 -12.66 4.99 36.27
N GLN A 105 -12.51 4.20 37.34
CA GLN A 105 -11.83 2.90 37.29
C GLN A 105 -12.50 1.96 36.27
N GLY A 106 -13.83 1.81 36.35
CA GLY A 106 -14.58 0.96 35.43
C GLY A 106 -14.45 1.38 33.98
N ALA A 107 -14.48 2.70 33.69
CA ALA A 107 -14.30 3.23 32.34
C ALA A 107 -12.89 2.99 31.80
N ILE A 108 -11.86 3.17 32.64
CA ILE A 108 -10.45 2.93 32.25
C ILE A 108 -10.20 1.43 32.10
N ASP A 109 -10.72 0.59 32.98
CA ASP A 109 -10.58 -0.86 32.90
C ASP A 109 -11.29 -1.43 31.66
N ALA A 110 -12.38 -0.81 31.21
CA ALA A 110 -13.04 -1.20 29.97
C ALA A 110 -12.11 -1.07 28.74
N LEU A 111 -11.20 -0.07 28.72
CA LEU A 111 -10.22 0.06 27.66
C LEU A 111 -9.24 -1.12 27.59
N ARG A 112 -8.90 -1.72 28.73
CA ARG A 112 -8.00 -2.87 28.80
C ARG A 112 -8.55 -4.09 28.09
N GLY A 113 -9.88 -4.23 28.07
CA GLY A 113 -10.60 -5.33 27.42
C GLY A 113 -10.84 -5.12 25.93
N GLN A 114 -10.61 -3.90 25.42
CA GLN A 114 -10.81 -3.56 24.02
C GLN A 114 -9.50 -3.78 23.27
N THR A 115 -9.53 -4.48 22.13
CA THR A 115 -8.32 -4.69 21.32
C THR A 115 -8.68 -4.63 19.85
N THR A 116 -8.00 -3.76 19.12
CA THR A 116 -8.08 -3.66 17.65
C THR A 116 -6.74 -4.07 17.06
N ASP A 117 -6.75 -5.10 16.23
CA ASP A 117 -5.60 -5.45 15.40
C ASP A 117 -5.54 -4.51 14.19
N TRP A 118 -4.79 -3.42 14.33
CA TRP A 118 -4.61 -2.44 13.26
C TRP A 118 -3.89 -3.04 12.04
N GLY A 119 -3.13 -4.12 12.23
CA GLY A 119 -2.57 -4.89 11.13
C GLY A 119 -3.65 -5.53 10.27
N ASP A 120 -4.67 -6.10 10.88
CA ASP A 120 -5.81 -6.69 10.15
C ASP A 120 -6.74 -5.65 9.55
N VAL A 121 -6.87 -4.50 10.20
CA VAL A 121 -7.66 -3.38 9.67
C VAL A 121 -7.02 -2.79 8.42
N ILE A 122 -5.71 -2.57 8.44
CA ILE A 122 -4.99 -1.80 7.40
C ILE A 122 -4.46 -2.72 6.29
N TYR A 123 -3.99 -3.91 6.65
CA TYR A 123 -3.35 -4.81 5.70
C TYR A 123 -4.25 -5.99 5.29
N ARG A 124 -3.89 -6.60 4.21
CA ARG A 124 -4.48 -7.83 3.69
C ARG A 124 -3.44 -8.68 2.99
N ASN A 125 -3.69 -9.96 2.88
CA ASN A 125 -2.99 -10.77 1.90
C ASN A 125 -3.37 -10.30 0.49
N ALA A 126 -2.41 -10.30 -0.42
CA ALA A 126 -2.58 -9.79 -1.78
C ALA A 126 -2.42 -10.91 -2.80
N VAL A 127 -3.27 -10.89 -3.83
CA VAL A 127 -3.19 -11.79 -4.97
C VAL A 127 -2.88 -10.96 -6.20
N ASN A 128 -1.74 -11.21 -6.82
CA ASN A 128 -1.29 -10.53 -8.02
C ASN A 128 -1.41 -11.47 -9.20
N GLN A 129 -1.88 -10.96 -10.33
CA GLN A 129 -2.19 -11.75 -11.51
C GLN A 129 -1.56 -11.11 -12.75
N GLN A 130 -0.98 -11.95 -13.59
CA GLN A 130 -0.43 -11.52 -14.87
C GLN A 130 -0.78 -12.53 -15.94
N TYR A 131 -1.33 -12.06 -17.05
CA TYR A 131 -1.65 -12.88 -18.21
C TYR A 131 -1.15 -12.19 -19.48
N ASN A 132 -0.53 -12.96 -20.36
CA ASN A 132 -0.08 -12.49 -21.65
C ASN A 132 -0.43 -13.51 -22.72
N LEU A 133 -1.05 -13.03 -23.79
CA LEU A 133 -1.31 -13.79 -25.00
C LEU A 133 -0.55 -13.13 -26.14
N SER A 134 0.13 -13.92 -26.97
CA SER A 134 0.69 -13.40 -28.21
C SER A 134 0.45 -14.37 -29.37
N ILE A 135 0.19 -13.79 -30.53
CA ILE A 135 -0.09 -14.48 -31.77
C ILE A 135 0.85 -13.90 -32.83
N SER A 136 1.52 -14.74 -33.56
CA SER A 136 2.40 -14.32 -34.65
C SER A 136 2.38 -15.31 -35.81
N GLY A 137 2.63 -14.82 -37.01
CA GLY A 137 2.67 -15.61 -38.21
C GLY A 137 2.91 -14.75 -39.44
N GLY A 138 2.78 -15.34 -40.60
CA GLY A 138 2.86 -14.60 -41.84
C GLY A 138 3.29 -15.44 -43.04
N SER A 139 3.24 -14.80 -44.20
CA SER A 139 3.74 -15.30 -45.47
C SER A 139 5.02 -14.59 -45.89
N ASP A 140 5.48 -14.85 -47.09
CA ASP A 140 6.57 -14.11 -47.75
C ASP A 140 6.24 -12.64 -48.02
N LYS A 141 4.94 -12.28 -48.08
CA LYS A 141 4.45 -10.93 -48.39
C LYS A 141 4.00 -10.14 -47.19
N ALA A 142 3.65 -10.80 -46.08
CA ALA A 142 3.14 -10.11 -44.88
C ALA A 142 3.41 -10.93 -43.63
N THR A 143 3.86 -10.25 -42.59
CA THR A 143 4.01 -10.85 -41.27
C THR A 143 3.24 -10.03 -40.25
N TYR A 144 2.75 -10.71 -39.23
CA TYR A 144 1.99 -10.07 -38.16
C TYR A 144 2.42 -10.55 -36.77
N TYR A 145 2.33 -9.68 -35.82
CA TYR A 145 2.46 -9.94 -34.40
C TYR A 145 1.38 -9.18 -33.65
N PHE A 146 0.61 -9.91 -32.85
CA PHE A 146 -0.36 -9.37 -31.95
C PHE A 146 -0.02 -9.83 -30.53
N SER A 147 -0.15 -8.97 -29.54
CA SER A 147 -0.11 -9.40 -28.15
C SER A 147 -1.03 -8.56 -27.29
N GLY A 148 -1.69 -9.21 -26.35
CA GLY A 148 -2.46 -8.61 -25.28
C GLY A 148 -1.93 -9.05 -23.93
N GLY A 149 -1.88 -8.13 -23.00
CA GLY A 149 -1.46 -8.40 -21.64
C GLY A 149 -2.40 -7.75 -20.62
N TYR A 150 -2.63 -8.46 -19.54
CA TYR A 150 -3.32 -7.99 -18.34
C TYR A 150 -2.42 -8.19 -17.15
N TYR A 151 -2.31 -7.16 -16.32
CA TYR A 151 -1.59 -7.17 -15.07
C TYR A 151 -2.45 -6.54 -13.99
N ASN A 152 -2.67 -7.26 -12.90
CA ASN A 152 -3.38 -6.77 -11.72
C ASN A 152 -2.53 -7.04 -10.49
N GLU A 153 -2.20 -5.98 -9.78
CA GLU A 153 -1.47 -6.00 -8.53
C GLU A 153 -2.35 -5.44 -7.42
N GLN A 154 -2.66 -6.26 -6.45
CA GLN A 154 -3.24 -5.82 -5.20
C GLN A 154 -2.12 -5.46 -4.23
N GLY A 155 -2.19 -4.26 -3.64
CA GLY A 155 -1.30 -3.93 -2.55
C GLY A 155 -1.68 -4.66 -1.26
N THR A 156 -0.68 -4.97 -0.44
CA THR A 156 -0.91 -5.50 0.91
C THR A 156 -1.60 -4.49 1.81
N THR A 157 -1.40 -3.20 1.61
CA THR A 157 -2.23 -2.15 2.22
C THR A 157 -3.58 -2.10 1.51
N ARG A 158 -4.68 -2.16 2.27
CA ARG A 158 -6.04 -2.11 1.69
C ARG A 158 -6.24 -0.85 0.85
N LYS A 159 -7.09 -0.93 -0.18
CA LYS A 159 -7.39 0.13 -1.15
C LYS A 159 -6.18 0.60 -1.99
N THR A 160 -5.03 -0.08 -1.93
CA THR A 160 -3.93 0.15 -2.86
C THR A 160 -3.88 -0.93 -3.93
N GLY A 161 -3.41 -0.57 -5.12
CA GLY A 161 -3.27 -1.51 -6.22
C GLY A 161 -2.90 -0.84 -7.53
N PHE A 162 -2.56 -1.67 -8.49
CA PHE A 162 -2.22 -1.26 -9.85
C PHE A 162 -2.83 -2.25 -10.85
N GLU A 163 -3.46 -1.74 -11.88
CA GLU A 163 -4.03 -2.51 -12.97
C GLU A 163 -3.53 -1.95 -14.29
N ARG A 164 -3.19 -2.84 -15.20
CA ARG A 164 -2.70 -2.45 -16.53
C ARG A 164 -3.16 -3.40 -17.62
N TYR A 165 -3.66 -2.83 -18.69
CA TYR A 165 -3.93 -3.48 -19.95
C TYR A 165 -2.93 -2.99 -20.99
N ASN A 166 -2.41 -3.88 -21.80
CA ASN A 166 -1.55 -3.52 -22.91
C ASN A 166 -1.89 -4.33 -24.15
N LEU A 167 -1.87 -3.68 -25.30
CA LEU A 167 -2.10 -4.29 -26.59
C LEU A 167 -1.02 -3.82 -27.55
N THR A 168 -0.47 -4.77 -28.30
CA THR A 168 0.49 -4.50 -29.36
C THR A 168 0.03 -5.18 -30.63
N LEU A 169 -0.03 -4.44 -31.73
CA LEU A 169 -0.22 -4.94 -33.06
C LEU A 169 0.92 -4.47 -33.93
N LYS A 170 1.53 -5.38 -34.66
CA LYS A 170 2.57 -5.08 -35.66
C LYS A 170 2.30 -5.89 -36.91
N THR A 171 2.37 -5.23 -38.03
CA THR A 171 2.27 -5.85 -39.35
C THR A 171 3.33 -5.27 -40.23
N ASP A 172 4.09 -6.13 -40.89
CA ASP A 172 5.07 -5.73 -41.90
C ASP A 172 4.64 -6.35 -43.26
N PHE A 173 4.70 -5.53 -44.33
CA PHE A 173 4.29 -5.91 -45.68
C PHE A 173 5.47 -5.70 -46.64
N ASP A 174 5.73 -6.70 -47.46
CA ASP A 174 6.63 -6.62 -48.61
C ASP A 174 5.81 -6.31 -49.83
N LEU A 175 5.64 -5.01 -50.14
CA LEU A 175 4.76 -4.51 -51.20
C LEU A 175 5.35 -4.69 -52.60
N ALA A 176 6.68 -4.53 -52.70
CA ALA A 176 7.44 -4.74 -53.93
C ALA A 176 8.88 -5.12 -53.56
N LYS A 177 9.68 -5.56 -54.54
CA LYS A 177 11.09 -5.99 -54.33
C LYS A 177 11.94 -4.99 -53.52
N ASN A 178 11.65 -3.70 -53.66
CA ASN A 178 12.36 -2.62 -52.96
C ASN A 178 11.44 -1.75 -52.08
N LEU A 179 10.21 -2.20 -51.80
CA LEU A 179 9.23 -1.44 -51.03
C LEU A 179 8.63 -2.29 -49.91
N LYS A 180 8.89 -1.88 -48.67
CA LYS A 180 8.34 -2.47 -47.45
C LYS A 180 7.52 -1.42 -46.71
N ALA A 181 6.40 -1.83 -46.14
CA ALA A 181 5.58 -1.01 -45.29
C ALA A 181 5.37 -1.72 -43.95
N GLY A 182 5.33 -0.97 -42.87
CA GLY A 182 5.08 -1.54 -41.54
C GLY A 182 4.13 -0.64 -40.76
N VAL A 183 3.22 -1.27 -40.02
CA VAL A 183 2.32 -0.59 -39.09
C VAL A 183 2.57 -1.15 -37.69
N SER A 184 2.70 -0.28 -36.71
CA SER A 184 2.83 -0.65 -35.32
C SER A 184 1.85 0.18 -34.48
N LEU A 185 0.97 -0.51 -33.75
CA LEU A 185 0.02 0.08 -32.81
C LEU A 185 0.35 -0.43 -31.41
N PHE A 186 0.46 0.51 -30.47
CA PHE A 186 0.67 0.22 -29.06
C PHE A 186 -0.40 0.95 -28.25
N LEU A 187 -1.19 0.20 -27.50
CA LEU A 187 -2.17 0.74 -26.58
C LEU A 187 -1.80 0.28 -25.17
N ASN A 188 -1.86 1.20 -24.24
CA ASN A 188 -1.65 0.92 -22.84
C ASN A 188 -2.64 1.74 -22.03
N ASP A 189 -3.36 1.08 -21.13
CA ASP A 189 -4.20 1.69 -20.12
C ASP A 189 -3.75 1.21 -18.76
N SER A 190 -3.68 2.12 -17.79
CA SER A 190 -3.27 1.76 -16.43
C SER A 190 -3.96 2.61 -15.38
N LYS A 191 -4.33 1.95 -14.28
CA LYS A 191 -4.94 2.57 -13.12
C LYS A 191 -4.14 2.24 -11.87
N LYS A 192 -3.76 3.26 -11.11
CA LYS A 192 -3.10 3.12 -9.82
C LYS A 192 -3.99 3.71 -8.73
N ASN A 193 -4.22 2.93 -7.68
CA ASN A 193 -4.87 3.39 -6.46
C ASN A 193 -3.84 3.39 -5.33
N GLY A 194 -3.86 4.44 -4.52
CA GLY A 194 -2.93 4.57 -3.38
C GLY A 194 -3.34 5.73 -2.49
N TYR A 195 -2.68 5.82 -1.37
CA TYR A 195 -2.84 6.95 -0.44
C TYR A 195 -1.92 8.10 -0.88
N LEU A 196 -2.46 9.31 -0.83
CA LEU A 196 -1.71 10.55 -1.05
C LEU A 196 -1.33 11.12 0.32
N THR A 197 -0.35 10.49 0.97
CA THR A 197 0.17 10.95 2.26
C THR A 197 1.69 10.93 2.21
N ASP A 198 2.31 11.89 2.89
CA ASP A 198 3.76 11.85 3.09
C ASP A 198 4.14 10.63 3.94
N GLY A 199 5.35 10.10 3.73
CA GLY A 199 5.83 8.92 4.43
C GLY A 199 5.81 9.06 5.95
N ASP A 200 6.05 10.29 6.43
CA ASP A 200 6.11 10.62 7.86
C ASP A 200 4.77 11.09 8.43
N ALA A 201 3.74 11.26 7.60
CA ALA A 201 2.42 11.68 8.08
C ALA A 201 1.84 10.64 9.03
N PHE A 202 1.26 11.09 10.14
CA PHE A 202 0.64 10.21 11.14
C PHE A 202 -0.49 9.37 10.51
N ILE A 203 -1.26 9.97 9.59
CA ILE A 203 -2.34 9.30 8.85
C ILE A 203 -1.85 8.35 7.76
N ASN A 204 -0.54 8.26 7.51
CA ASN A 204 0.00 7.24 6.61
C ASN A 204 -0.33 5.85 7.16
N PRO A 205 -0.93 4.93 6.38
CA PRO A 205 -1.36 3.63 6.87
C PRO A 205 -0.27 2.84 7.60
N ALA A 206 0.98 2.91 7.13
CA ALA A 206 2.09 2.21 7.76
C ALA A 206 2.46 2.81 9.12
N ASN A 207 2.40 4.13 9.26
CA ASN A 207 2.64 4.80 10.54
C ASN A 207 1.46 4.58 11.48
N TYR A 208 0.24 4.75 10.99
CA TYR A 208 -0.97 4.55 11.78
C TYR A 208 -1.07 3.14 12.34
N SER A 209 -0.77 2.12 11.54
CA SER A 209 -0.83 0.72 11.98
C SER A 209 0.07 0.40 13.18
N ARG A 210 1.11 1.20 13.41
CA ARG A 210 2.07 1.01 14.51
C ARG A 210 1.84 1.94 15.70
N ASN A 211 1.22 3.08 15.44
CA ASN A 211 1.08 4.16 16.44
C ASN A 211 -0.35 4.32 16.96
N ALA A 212 -1.34 3.78 16.26
CA ALA A 212 -2.73 3.83 16.71
C ALA A 212 -2.90 3.11 18.04
N ASN A 213 -3.73 3.69 18.91
CA ASN A 213 -4.00 3.10 20.20
C ASN A 213 -4.70 1.75 20.06
N PRO A 214 -4.20 0.68 20.69
CA PRO A 214 -4.76 -0.66 20.52
C PRO A 214 -6.18 -0.80 21.10
N TYR A 215 -6.58 0.01 22.06
CA TYR A 215 -7.92 0.04 22.63
C TYR A 215 -8.92 0.83 21.77
N LEU A 216 -8.47 1.61 20.78
CA LEU A 216 -9.36 2.35 19.89
C LEU A 216 -10.11 1.38 18.96
N GLN A 217 -11.44 1.47 18.96
CA GLN A 217 -12.28 0.66 18.08
C GLN A 217 -12.50 1.33 16.73
N LEU A 218 -12.66 0.53 15.68
CA LEU A 218 -12.89 1.02 14.33
C LEU A 218 -14.30 1.58 14.14
N THR A 219 -15.28 0.96 14.79
CA THR A 219 -16.70 1.31 14.68
C THR A 219 -17.37 1.29 16.04
N ASP A 220 -18.40 2.11 16.19
CA ASP A 220 -19.28 2.08 17.33
C ASP A 220 -20.30 0.91 17.27
N GLU A 221 -21.20 0.83 18.26
CA GLU A 221 -22.26 -0.19 18.33
C GLU A 221 -23.25 -0.14 17.16
N LYS A 222 -23.35 0.99 16.46
CA LYS A 222 -24.22 1.18 15.29
C LYS A 222 -23.51 0.82 13.98
N GLY A 223 -22.21 0.59 14.02
CA GLY A 223 -21.37 0.32 12.85
C GLY A 223 -20.81 1.57 12.19
N ASP A 224 -20.98 2.75 12.77
CA ASP A 224 -20.40 3.99 12.29
C ASP A 224 -18.92 4.07 12.66
N TYR A 225 -18.08 4.62 11.76
CA TYR A 225 -16.66 4.75 12.02
C TYR A 225 -16.39 5.73 13.17
N ILE A 226 -15.53 5.30 14.10
CA ILE A 226 -15.03 6.14 15.19
C ILE A 226 -13.80 6.90 14.67
N TYR A 227 -13.80 8.22 14.86
CA TYR A 227 -12.63 9.04 14.60
C TYR A 227 -11.61 8.89 15.73
N ASP A 228 -10.33 8.83 15.38
CA ASP A 228 -9.27 8.89 16.38
C ASP A 228 -9.09 10.36 16.84
N PRO A 229 -9.47 10.69 18.08
CA PRO A 229 -9.40 12.06 18.56
C PRO A 229 -7.98 12.59 18.71
N ASP A 230 -6.98 11.70 18.74
CA ASP A 230 -5.57 12.09 18.84
C ASP A 230 -5.01 12.60 17.50
N ILE A 231 -5.72 12.35 16.37
CA ILE A 231 -5.34 12.79 15.01
C ILE A 231 -6.04 14.10 14.62
N GLU A 232 -7.15 14.44 15.24
CA GLU A 232 -8.01 15.56 14.82
C GLU A 232 -7.26 16.90 14.74
N GLY A 233 -6.19 17.07 15.52
CA GLY A 233 -5.31 18.24 15.48
C GLY A 233 -4.31 18.30 14.32
N TYR A 234 -4.22 17.25 13.48
CA TYR A 234 -3.25 17.15 12.37
C TYR A 234 -3.91 17.25 10.98
N SER A 235 -5.21 17.45 10.92
CA SER A 235 -5.95 17.69 9.67
C SER A 235 -5.97 19.18 9.30
N GLY A 236 -4.79 19.80 9.26
CA GLY A 236 -4.60 21.15 8.78
C GLY A 236 -4.17 21.18 7.31
#